data_29e491b843fc5710246863723375020f
#
_entry.id   29e491b843fc5710246863723375020f
#
_cell.length_a   1.000
_cell.length_b   1.000
_cell.length_c   1.000
_cell.angle_alpha   90.00
_cell.angle_beta   90.00
_cell.angle_gamma   90.00
#
_symmetry.space_group_name_H-M   'P 1'
#
loop_
_entity.id
_entity.type
_entity.pdbx_description
1 polymer ?
#
loop_
_entity_poly.entity_id
_entity_poly.type
_entity_poly.pdbx_seq_one_letter_code
_entity_poly.pdbx_strand_id
1 'polypeptide(L)'
;SHDWAARDPQIDFTVNANGTLNLLEAAREFCPEAPFVFTSTNKVYGDTPNRLPLRELEKRWEIEPGHDYEPGISETMSIDCTKHSLFGASKVAADIVVQEYGRYFGMPTVSFRGGCLTGPAHAGTELHGFLSYLMICTVSGRPYRVFGYKGKQVRDNIHSFDLVEAFAEFIRSPRAGEVYNIGGSRHSNCSMLEAIDLCEKISGKKLRWSYEEANRVGDHIWWISDVRKFQSHYPGWKFRYGLTEILEEIYAAVNS
;
A
#
# COMPACT_ATOMS: atom_id res chain seq x y z
N SER A 1 -3.88 12.27 3.39
CA SER A 1 -2.48 12.08 3.83
C SER A 1 -2.36 12.31 5.33
N HIS A 2 -1.30 11.79 5.97
CA HIS A 2 -1.09 11.94 7.41
C HIS A 2 -1.06 13.42 7.86
N ASP A 3 -0.38 14.28 7.11
CA ASP A 3 -0.24 15.71 7.44
C ASP A 3 -1.56 16.46 7.31
N TRP A 4 -2.36 16.12 6.31
CA TRP A 4 -3.69 16.72 6.12
C TRP A 4 -4.64 16.29 7.25
N ALA A 5 -4.71 15.01 7.56
CA ALA A 5 -5.54 14.48 8.64
C ALA A 5 -5.18 15.08 10.02
N ALA A 6 -3.89 15.39 10.25
CA ALA A 6 -3.46 16.07 11.47
C ALA A 6 -3.89 17.54 11.53
N ARG A 7 -4.05 18.21 10.38
CA ARG A 7 -4.54 19.61 10.30
C ARG A 7 -6.04 19.71 10.43
N ASP A 8 -6.78 18.77 9.84
CA ASP A 8 -8.24 18.75 9.88
C ASP A 8 -8.77 17.32 10.08
N PRO A 9 -8.73 16.81 11.33
CA PRO A 9 -9.17 15.46 11.66
C PRO A 9 -10.64 15.20 11.35
N GLN A 10 -11.50 16.22 11.51
CA GLN A 10 -12.93 16.09 11.30
C GLN A 10 -13.27 15.90 9.82
N ILE A 11 -12.64 16.65 8.91
CA ILE A 11 -12.84 16.46 7.47
C ILE A 11 -12.31 15.10 7.05
N ASP A 12 -11.12 14.70 7.48
CA ASP A 12 -10.54 13.40 7.14
C ASP A 12 -11.46 12.23 7.58
N PHE A 13 -11.95 12.28 8.83
CA PHE A 13 -12.86 11.26 9.35
C PHE A 13 -14.20 11.26 8.61
N THR A 14 -14.77 12.42 8.36
CA THR A 14 -16.05 12.55 7.66
C THR A 14 -15.97 11.99 6.24
N VAL A 15 -14.91 12.29 5.51
CA VAL A 15 -14.72 11.78 4.15
C VAL A 15 -14.48 10.28 4.14
N ASN A 16 -13.56 9.78 4.96
CA ASN A 16 -13.18 8.37 4.95
C ASN A 16 -14.23 7.47 5.62
N ALA A 17 -14.65 7.77 6.85
CA ALA A 17 -15.55 6.91 7.61
C ALA A 17 -17.03 7.17 7.28
N ASN A 18 -17.52 8.39 7.48
CA ASN A 18 -18.93 8.70 7.24
C ASN A 18 -19.29 8.60 5.76
N GLY A 19 -18.40 9.05 4.85
CA GLY A 19 -18.61 8.89 3.40
C GLY A 19 -18.74 7.43 2.98
N THR A 20 -17.91 6.54 3.54
CA THR A 20 -18.02 5.08 3.30
C THR A 20 -19.31 4.53 3.86
N LEU A 21 -19.71 4.91 5.08
CA LEU A 21 -20.99 4.49 5.67
C LEU A 21 -22.18 4.92 4.82
N ASN A 22 -22.21 6.16 4.35
CA ASN A 22 -23.29 6.67 3.50
C ASN A 22 -23.39 5.88 2.19
N LEU A 23 -22.27 5.52 1.57
CA LEU A 23 -22.26 4.69 0.37
C LEU A 23 -22.72 3.26 0.63
N LEU A 24 -22.33 2.68 1.77
CA LEU A 24 -22.79 1.35 2.18
C LEU A 24 -24.31 1.32 2.43
N GLU A 25 -24.85 2.33 3.10
CA GLU A 25 -26.31 2.44 3.31
C GLU A 25 -27.06 2.61 1.97
N ALA A 26 -26.56 3.45 1.08
CA ALA A 26 -27.15 3.59 -0.25
C ALA A 26 -27.06 2.25 -1.05
N ALA A 27 -25.91 1.56 -0.99
CA ALA A 27 -25.79 0.25 -1.64
C ALA A 27 -26.75 -0.77 -1.03
N ARG A 28 -26.86 -0.82 0.29
CA ARG A 28 -27.78 -1.72 1.00
C ARG A 28 -29.23 -1.49 0.64
N GLU A 29 -29.65 -0.23 0.49
CA GLU A 29 -31.03 0.14 0.17
C GLU A 29 -31.37 -0.11 -1.30
N PHE A 30 -30.48 0.24 -2.23
CA PHE A 30 -30.81 0.30 -3.66
C PHE A 30 -30.20 -0.82 -4.49
N CYS A 31 -29.09 -1.44 -4.05
CA CYS A 31 -28.39 -2.49 -4.82
C CYS A 31 -27.59 -3.44 -3.91
N PRO A 32 -28.25 -4.14 -2.97
CA PRO A 32 -27.58 -4.97 -1.97
C PRO A 32 -26.74 -6.12 -2.55
N GLU A 33 -27.05 -6.56 -3.76
CA GLU A 33 -26.31 -7.63 -4.47
C GLU A 33 -25.10 -7.12 -5.25
N ALA A 34 -24.92 -5.80 -5.34
CA ALA A 34 -23.78 -5.24 -6.07
C ALA A 34 -22.46 -5.38 -5.26
N PRO A 35 -21.38 -5.87 -5.86
CA PRO A 35 -20.09 -5.95 -5.18
C PRO A 35 -19.59 -4.57 -4.74
N PHE A 36 -19.29 -4.43 -3.45
CA PHE A 36 -18.78 -3.21 -2.86
C PHE A 36 -17.27 -3.37 -2.58
N VAL A 37 -16.44 -2.68 -3.35
CA VAL A 37 -14.98 -2.71 -3.23
C VAL A 37 -14.49 -1.46 -2.51
N PHE A 38 -13.91 -1.63 -1.34
CA PHE A 38 -13.29 -0.56 -0.57
C PHE A 38 -11.77 -0.61 -0.65
N THR A 39 -11.16 0.48 -1.13
CA THR A 39 -9.72 0.65 -1.12
C THR A 39 -9.26 1.13 0.25
N SER A 40 -8.89 0.18 1.10
CA SER A 40 -8.29 0.39 2.42
C SER A 40 -6.77 0.58 2.29
N THR A 41 -6.04 0.51 3.37
CA THR A 41 -4.60 0.79 3.41
C THR A 41 -3.89 -0.07 4.46
N ASN A 42 -2.61 -0.31 4.28
CA ASN A 42 -1.76 -0.91 5.31
C ASN A 42 -1.63 -0.05 6.59
N LYS A 43 -2.04 1.22 6.55
CA LYS A 43 -2.01 2.11 7.72
C LYS A 43 -3.05 1.74 8.79
N VAL A 44 -3.99 0.84 8.47
CA VAL A 44 -4.89 0.25 9.47
C VAL A 44 -4.14 -0.58 10.54
N TYR A 45 -2.93 -1.05 10.24
CA TYR A 45 -2.07 -1.75 11.21
C TYR A 45 -1.23 -0.79 12.09
N GLY A 46 -1.33 0.52 11.86
CA GLY A 46 -0.58 1.52 12.60
C GLY A 46 0.92 1.25 12.60
N ASP A 47 1.57 1.41 13.75
CA ASP A 47 3.00 1.18 13.94
C ASP A 47 3.34 -0.29 14.31
N THR A 48 2.36 -1.21 14.33
CA THR A 48 2.59 -2.63 14.65
C THR A 48 3.68 -3.25 13.77
N PRO A 49 3.76 -3.01 12.45
CA PRO A 49 4.86 -3.52 11.62
C PRO A 49 6.26 -3.11 12.07
N ASN A 50 6.41 -1.97 12.74
CA ASN A 50 7.70 -1.47 13.22
C ASN A 50 8.21 -2.18 14.48
N ARG A 51 7.40 -3.06 15.09
CA ARG A 51 7.76 -3.88 16.25
C ARG A 51 8.26 -5.28 15.86
N LEU A 52 8.23 -5.59 14.56
CA LEU A 52 8.72 -6.87 14.05
C LEU A 52 10.23 -7.00 14.27
N PRO A 53 10.74 -8.22 14.52
CA PRO A 53 12.17 -8.48 14.60
C PRO A 53 12.80 -8.33 13.21
N LEU A 54 13.47 -7.22 13.00
CA LEU A 54 14.11 -6.88 11.73
C LEU A 54 15.62 -6.92 11.87
N ARG A 55 16.31 -7.47 10.88
CA ARG A 55 17.76 -7.40 10.73
C ARG A 55 18.17 -6.38 9.68
N GLU A 56 19.24 -5.68 9.95
CA GLU A 56 19.81 -4.72 8.99
C GLU A 56 20.74 -5.46 8.02
N LEU A 57 20.41 -5.42 6.74
CA LEU A 57 21.25 -5.88 5.65
C LEU A 57 21.99 -4.69 5.00
N GLU A 58 22.82 -4.95 4.00
CA GLU A 58 23.63 -3.90 3.34
C GLU A 58 22.75 -2.76 2.81
N LYS A 59 21.66 -3.07 2.09
CA LYS A 59 20.79 -2.08 1.44
C LYS A 59 19.35 -2.09 1.91
N ARG A 60 18.94 -2.96 2.83
CA ARG A 60 17.56 -3.08 3.28
C ARG A 60 17.44 -3.56 4.73
N TRP A 61 16.31 -3.22 5.34
CA TRP A 61 15.80 -3.97 6.49
C TRP A 61 15.07 -5.22 6.01
N GLU A 62 15.22 -6.32 6.71
CA GLU A 62 14.54 -7.58 6.38
C GLU A 62 14.07 -8.28 7.65
N ILE A 63 12.92 -8.97 7.56
CA ILE A 63 12.40 -9.77 8.66
C ILE A 63 13.40 -10.90 9.03
N GLU A 64 13.48 -11.22 10.32
CA GLU A 64 14.29 -12.37 10.76
C GLU A 64 13.79 -13.67 10.10
N PRO A 65 14.71 -14.54 9.62
CA PRO A 65 14.33 -15.80 8.99
C PRO A 65 13.51 -16.69 9.91
N GLY A 66 12.52 -17.38 9.36
CA GLY A 66 11.65 -18.29 10.09
C GLY A 66 10.55 -17.61 10.89
N HIS A 67 10.42 -16.29 10.80
CA HIS A 67 9.30 -15.56 11.40
C HIS A 67 8.00 -15.79 10.63
N ASP A 68 6.85 -15.84 11.30
CA ASP A 68 5.55 -16.10 10.68
C ASP A 68 5.21 -15.13 9.55
N TYR A 69 5.70 -13.89 9.62
CA TYR A 69 5.57 -12.88 8.58
C TYR A 69 6.71 -12.87 7.56
N GLU A 70 7.53 -13.91 7.48
CA GLU A 70 8.57 -14.01 6.44
C GLU A 70 7.98 -13.97 5.01
N PRO A 71 6.83 -14.59 4.71
CA PRO A 71 6.17 -14.45 3.40
C PRO A 71 5.60 -13.05 3.14
N GLY A 72 5.32 -12.29 4.20
CA GLY A 72 4.68 -10.99 4.21
C GLY A 72 3.72 -10.85 5.40
N ILE A 73 3.26 -9.63 5.65
CA ILE A 73 2.30 -9.33 6.72
C ILE A 73 0.92 -9.76 6.26
N SER A 74 0.31 -10.70 7.00
CA SER A 74 -1.04 -11.20 6.74
C SER A 74 -2.10 -10.36 7.47
N GLU A 75 -3.37 -10.59 7.13
CA GLU A 75 -4.54 -9.95 7.72
C GLU A 75 -4.74 -10.29 9.21
N THR A 76 -4.01 -11.28 9.73
CA THR A 76 -4.02 -11.67 11.15
C THR A 76 -3.22 -10.72 12.05
N MET A 77 -2.41 -9.83 11.48
CA MET A 77 -1.71 -8.81 12.27
C MET A 77 -2.73 -7.93 12.99
N SER A 78 -2.54 -7.76 14.32
CA SER A 78 -3.42 -6.94 15.13
C SER A 78 -3.43 -5.48 14.67
N ILE A 79 -4.61 -4.90 14.67
CA ILE A 79 -4.83 -3.46 14.50
C ILE A 79 -4.95 -2.74 15.85
N ASP A 80 -4.88 -3.47 16.97
CA ASP A 80 -5.02 -2.92 18.33
C ASP A 80 -3.68 -2.56 18.96
N CYS A 81 -3.73 -1.77 20.02
CA CYS A 81 -2.59 -1.40 20.84
C CYS A 81 -1.43 -0.75 20.06
N THR A 82 -1.75 0.04 19.05
CA THR A 82 -0.80 0.68 18.15
C THR A 82 -1.19 2.13 17.83
N LYS A 83 -0.24 2.93 17.40
CA LYS A 83 -0.49 4.31 16.95
C LYS A 83 -0.83 4.32 15.47
N HIS A 84 -2.07 4.68 15.13
CA HIS A 84 -2.55 4.68 13.75
C HIS A 84 -2.31 5.97 12.96
N SER A 85 -2.01 7.08 13.56
CA SER A 85 -2.29 8.41 13.02
C SER A 85 -3.81 8.65 12.83
N LEU A 86 -4.21 9.92 12.66
CA LEU A 86 -5.63 10.25 12.45
C LEU A 86 -6.15 9.73 11.10
N PHE A 87 -5.34 9.79 10.05
CA PHE A 87 -5.64 9.17 8.76
C PHE A 87 -5.84 7.66 8.88
N GLY A 88 -4.92 6.96 9.56
CA GLY A 88 -5.05 5.51 9.79
C GLY A 88 -6.32 5.17 10.56
N ALA A 89 -6.65 5.94 11.61
CA ALA A 89 -7.85 5.73 12.42
C ALA A 89 -9.15 5.89 11.62
N SER A 90 -9.25 6.92 10.77
CA SER A 90 -10.42 7.11 9.89
C SER A 90 -10.59 5.97 8.88
N LYS A 91 -9.46 5.44 8.35
CA LYS A 91 -9.48 4.29 7.44
C LYS A 91 -9.78 2.98 8.17
N VAL A 92 -9.34 2.79 9.43
CA VAL A 92 -9.75 1.63 10.28
C VAL A 92 -11.26 1.63 10.48
N ALA A 93 -11.85 2.76 10.84
CA ALA A 93 -13.29 2.86 11.03
C ALA A 93 -14.06 2.43 9.76
N ALA A 94 -13.68 2.96 8.60
CA ALA A 94 -14.28 2.59 7.32
C ALA A 94 -14.07 1.10 6.98
N ASP A 95 -12.84 0.60 7.15
CA ASP A 95 -12.47 -0.80 6.86
C ASP A 95 -13.32 -1.79 7.66
N ILE A 96 -13.50 -1.54 8.97
CA ILE A 96 -14.31 -2.39 9.84
C ILE A 96 -15.78 -2.32 9.44
N VAL A 97 -16.32 -1.13 9.19
CA VAL A 97 -17.73 -0.98 8.78
C VAL A 97 -18.01 -1.73 7.48
N VAL A 98 -17.12 -1.68 6.49
CA VAL A 98 -17.25 -2.45 5.24
C VAL A 98 -17.33 -3.96 5.52
N GLN A 99 -16.48 -4.48 6.40
CA GLN A 99 -16.52 -5.90 6.78
C GLN A 99 -17.84 -6.26 7.48
N GLU A 100 -18.30 -5.40 8.41
CA GLU A 100 -19.54 -5.65 9.17
C GLU A 100 -20.79 -5.62 8.29
N TYR A 101 -20.84 -4.76 7.26
CA TYR A 101 -21.95 -4.79 6.30
C TYR A 101 -22.03 -6.12 5.54
N GLY A 102 -20.90 -6.70 5.21
CA GLY A 102 -20.88 -8.06 4.65
C GLY A 102 -21.32 -9.13 5.65
N ARG A 103 -20.86 -9.06 6.90
CA ARG A 103 -21.18 -10.05 7.93
C ARG A 103 -22.61 -9.99 8.42
N TYR A 104 -23.16 -8.77 8.64
CA TYR A 104 -24.51 -8.57 9.16
C TYR A 104 -25.59 -8.65 8.09
N PHE A 105 -25.34 -8.10 6.91
CA PHE A 105 -26.34 -7.99 5.86
C PHE A 105 -26.12 -8.96 4.69
N GLY A 106 -25.03 -9.73 4.71
CA GLY A 106 -24.69 -10.65 3.62
C GLY A 106 -24.25 -9.95 2.33
N MET A 107 -24.00 -8.64 2.37
CA MET A 107 -23.59 -7.88 1.20
C MET A 107 -22.21 -8.34 0.69
N PRO A 108 -22.00 -8.39 -0.62
CA PRO A 108 -20.71 -8.76 -1.20
C PRO A 108 -19.69 -7.62 -1.07
N THR A 109 -19.16 -7.42 0.15
CA THR A 109 -18.24 -6.33 0.48
C THR A 109 -16.81 -6.84 0.67
N VAL A 110 -15.83 -6.03 0.28
CA VAL A 110 -14.41 -6.31 0.48
C VAL A 110 -13.62 -5.06 0.84
N SER A 111 -12.67 -5.21 1.78
CA SER A 111 -11.63 -4.22 2.07
C SER A 111 -10.30 -4.70 1.51
N PHE A 112 -9.76 -4.01 0.50
CA PHE A 112 -8.39 -4.22 0.03
C PHE A 112 -7.42 -3.28 0.77
N ARG A 113 -6.60 -3.83 1.64
CA ARG A 113 -5.57 -3.10 2.41
C ARG A 113 -4.30 -2.97 1.57
N GLY A 114 -4.24 -1.86 0.83
CA GLY A 114 -3.15 -1.61 -0.11
C GLY A 114 -1.84 -1.20 0.55
N GLY A 115 -0.73 -1.70 0.00
CA GLY A 115 0.63 -1.19 0.20
C GLY A 115 0.92 0.01 -0.71
N CYS A 116 2.06 0.02 -1.41
CA CYS A 116 2.34 1.02 -2.42
C CYS A 116 1.69 0.64 -3.75
N LEU A 117 0.62 1.35 -4.10
CA LEU A 117 -0.05 1.21 -5.39
C LEU A 117 0.65 2.14 -6.39
N THR A 118 1.09 1.63 -7.54
CA THR A 118 1.92 2.38 -8.46
C THR A 118 1.63 2.03 -9.92
N GLY A 119 2.25 2.74 -10.83
CA GLY A 119 2.10 2.54 -12.28
C GLY A 119 2.49 3.79 -13.05
N PRO A 120 2.50 3.74 -14.40
CA PRO A 120 2.98 4.83 -15.25
C PRO A 120 2.15 6.12 -15.12
N ALA A 121 0.86 6.02 -14.81
CA ALA A 121 -0.02 7.18 -14.62
C ALA A 121 -0.03 7.73 -13.18
N HIS A 122 0.78 7.18 -12.27
CA HIS A 122 0.81 7.64 -10.89
C HIS A 122 1.57 8.98 -10.78
N ALA A 123 0.87 10.05 -10.42
CA ALA A 123 1.47 11.36 -10.19
C ALA A 123 2.35 11.33 -8.93
N GLY A 124 3.68 11.22 -9.14
CA GLY A 124 4.67 11.20 -8.06
C GLY A 124 4.95 12.59 -7.51
N THR A 125 4.89 12.74 -6.18
CA THR A 125 5.32 13.94 -5.43
C THR A 125 6.25 13.52 -4.30
N GLU A 126 6.97 14.47 -3.70
CA GLU A 126 7.95 14.18 -2.64
C GLU A 126 7.38 13.35 -1.48
N LEU A 127 6.09 13.51 -1.17
CA LEU A 127 5.45 12.84 -0.04
C LEU A 127 4.49 11.70 -0.46
N HIS A 128 4.30 11.48 -1.76
CA HIS A 128 3.37 10.46 -2.26
C HIS A 128 3.82 9.91 -3.61
N GLY A 129 3.69 8.58 -3.80
CA GLY A 129 4.10 7.92 -5.05
C GLY A 129 5.62 7.88 -5.22
N PHE A 130 6.33 7.32 -4.23
CA PHE A 130 7.78 7.44 -4.13
C PHE A 130 8.53 6.91 -5.36
N LEU A 131 8.11 5.80 -5.99
CA LEU A 131 8.79 5.27 -7.20
C LEU A 131 8.70 6.24 -8.38
N SER A 132 7.51 6.80 -8.63
CA SER A 132 7.31 7.77 -9.71
C SER A 132 8.09 9.05 -9.44
N TYR A 133 8.04 9.58 -8.21
CA TYR A 133 8.80 10.78 -7.86
C TYR A 133 10.32 10.55 -7.91
N LEU A 134 10.79 9.38 -7.47
CA LEU A 134 12.19 9.00 -7.54
C LEU A 134 12.69 8.96 -8.99
N MET A 135 11.93 8.34 -9.90
CA MET A 135 12.25 8.31 -11.32
C MET A 135 12.25 9.71 -11.95
N ILE A 136 11.25 10.55 -11.61
CA ILE A 136 11.20 11.96 -12.08
C ILE A 136 12.46 12.71 -11.62
N CYS A 137 12.87 12.59 -10.36
CA CYS A 137 14.08 13.24 -9.84
C CYS A 137 15.34 12.71 -10.54
N THR A 138 15.43 11.40 -10.76
CA THR A 138 16.58 10.78 -11.45
C THR A 138 16.70 11.29 -12.88
N VAL A 139 15.60 11.32 -13.62
CA VAL A 139 15.59 11.74 -15.04
C VAL A 139 15.83 13.24 -15.19
N SER A 140 15.20 14.06 -14.35
CA SER A 140 15.26 15.52 -14.44
C SER A 140 16.46 16.15 -13.72
N GLY A 141 17.23 15.38 -12.95
CA GLY A 141 18.35 15.88 -12.14
C GLY A 141 17.92 16.69 -10.92
N ARG A 142 16.63 16.65 -10.54
CA ARG A 142 16.14 17.27 -9.31
C ARG A 142 16.71 16.55 -8.09
N PRO A 143 17.06 17.26 -7.00
CA PRO A 143 17.50 16.61 -5.77
C PRO A 143 16.35 15.82 -5.12
N TYR A 144 16.68 14.66 -4.55
CA TYR A 144 15.77 13.82 -3.79
C TYR A 144 16.19 13.74 -2.33
N ARG A 145 15.24 13.76 -1.39
CA ARG A 145 15.51 13.57 0.04
C ARG A 145 15.07 12.18 0.50
N VAL A 146 15.99 11.43 1.06
CA VAL A 146 15.74 10.12 1.67
C VAL A 146 15.54 10.32 3.17
N PHE A 147 14.36 9.96 3.68
CA PHE A 147 13.99 10.18 5.09
C PHE A 147 14.11 8.90 5.90
N GLY A 148 14.85 8.96 6.99
CA GLY A 148 14.91 7.96 8.05
C GLY A 148 15.39 6.57 7.65
N TYR A 149 15.50 5.73 8.63
CA TYR A 149 15.81 4.30 8.52
C TYR A 149 17.04 3.97 7.67
N LYS A 150 17.97 4.91 7.53
CA LYS A 150 19.19 4.83 6.69
C LYS A 150 18.88 4.62 5.18
N GLY A 151 17.65 4.94 4.73
CA GLY A 151 17.22 4.63 3.37
C GLY A 151 16.98 3.14 3.10
N LYS A 152 16.98 2.31 4.14
CA LYS A 152 16.83 0.85 4.05
C LYS A 152 15.41 0.36 4.29
N GLN A 153 14.45 1.26 4.48
CA GLN A 153 13.04 0.91 4.64
C GLN A 153 12.49 0.21 3.40
N VAL A 154 11.76 -0.89 3.63
CA VAL A 154 11.26 -1.75 2.56
C VAL A 154 9.76 -1.52 2.32
N ARG A 155 9.37 -1.47 1.06
CA ARG A 155 7.97 -1.43 0.60
C ARG A 155 7.77 -2.41 -0.53
N ASP A 156 6.64 -3.09 -0.51
CA ASP A 156 6.15 -3.77 -1.68
C ASP A 156 5.36 -2.81 -2.59
N ASN A 157 5.41 -3.07 -3.88
CA ASN A 157 4.86 -2.18 -4.90
C ASN A 157 4.03 -3.01 -5.87
N ILE A 158 2.73 -2.74 -5.98
CA ILE A 158 1.85 -3.40 -6.93
C ILE A 158 1.53 -2.46 -8.09
N HIS A 159 1.62 -3.01 -9.31
CA HIS A 159 1.18 -2.30 -10.50
C HIS A 159 -0.34 -2.09 -10.49
N SER A 160 -0.80 -0.93 -10.94
CA SER A 160 -2.23 -0.59 -11.01
C SER A 160 -3.04 -1.60 -11.81
N PHE A 161 -2.47 -2.19 -12.86
CA PHE A 161 -3.11 -3.25 -13.64
C PHE A 161 -3.39 -4.48 -12.77
N ASP A 162 -2.40 -4.99 -12.04
CA ASP A 162 -2.57 -6.18 -11.18
C ASP A 162 -3.57 -5.93 -10.05
N LEU A 163 -3.63 -4.70 -9.54
CA LEU A 163 -4.64 -4.29 -8.57
C LEU A 163 -6.05 -4.30 -9.16
N VAL A 164 -6.23 -3.73 -10.35
CA VAL A 164 -7.53 -3.70 -11.04
C VAL A 164 -8.00 -5.10 -11.39
N GLU A 165 -7.09 -6.00 -11.80
CA GLU A 165 -7.41 -7.41 -12.01
C GLU A 165 -7.84 -8.10 -10.70
N ALA A 166 -7.25 -7.74 -9.54
CA ALA A 166 -7.72 -8.25 -8.25
C ALA A 166 -9.16 -7.79 -7.95
N PHE A 167 -9.51 -6.54 -8.25
CA PHE A 167 -10.89 -6.06 -8.13
C PHE A 167 -11.84 -6.81 -9.08
N ALA A 168 -11.40 -7.03 -10.33
CA ALA A 168 -12.18 -7.77 -11.32
C ALA A 168 -12.44 -9.23 -10.89
N GLU A 169 -11.44 -9.91 -10.31
CA GLU A 169 -11.62 -11.25 -9.75
C GLU A 169 -12.65 -11.27 -8.62
N PHE A 170 -12.57 -10.30 -7.69
CA PHE A 170 -13.57 -10.19 -6.64
C PHE A 170 -14.97 -9.92 -7.22
N ILE A 171 -15.12 -9.02 -8.19
CA ILE A 171 -16.42 -8.70 -8.82
C ILE A 171 -17.01 -9.91 -9.53
N ARG A 172 -16.19 -10.75 -10.17
CA ARG A 172 -16.66 -11.98 -10.85
C ARG A 172 -17.16 -13.05 -9.88
N SER A 173 -16.56 -13.13 -8.68
CA SER A 173 -16.90 -14.13 -7.66
C SER A 173 -16.85 -13.51 -6.27
N PRO A 174 -17.81 -12.64 -5.95
CA PRO A 174 -17.77 -11.87 -4.72
C PRO A 174 -18.02 -12.74 -3.48
N ARG A 175 -17.47 -12.29 -2.35
CA ARG A 175 -17.62 -12.88 -1.02
C ARG A 175 -18.11 -11.82 -0.06
N ALA A 176 -18.82 -12.20 0.99
CA ALA A 176 -19.36 -11.25 1.96
C ALA A 176 -18.34 -10.94 3.08
N GLY A 177 -18.08 -9.66 3.32
CA GLY A 177 -17.31 -9.18 4.47
C GLY A 177 -15.83 -9.57 4.47
N GLU A 178 -15.22 -9.70 3.30
CA GLU A 178 -13.82 -10.10 3.19
C GLU A 178 -12.84 -8.93 3.36
N VAL A 179 -11.66 -9.27 3.82
CA VAL A 179 -10.51 -8.37 3.88
C VAL A 179 -9.28 -9.06 3.31
N TYR A 180 -8.53 -8.33 2.48
CA TYR A 180 -7.29 -8.80 1.88
C TYR A 180 -6.20 -7.76 1.95
N ASN A 181 -5.00 -8.16 2.38
CA ASN A 181 -3.80 -7.38 2.10
C ASN A 181 -3.47 -7.52 0.62
N ILE A 182 -3.22 -6.40 -0.05
CA ILE A 182 -2.89 -6.36 -1.46
C ILE A 182 -1.68 -5.45 -1.71
N GLY A 183 -0.68 -5.96 -2.39
CA GLY A 183 0.56 -5.27 -2.66
C GLY A 183 1.42 -6.10 -3.60
N GLY A 184 2.64 -5.68 -3.87
CA GLY A 184 3.58 -6.42 -4.70
C GLY A 184 4.15 -7.68 -4.04
N SER A 185 3.92 -7.85 -2.73
CA SER A 185 4.37 -9.01 -1.95
C SER A 185 5.89 -9.25 -2.11
N ARG A 186 6.33 -10.49 -1.97
CA ARG A 186 7.72 -10.89 -2.26
C ARG A 186 8.08 -10.79 -3.74
N HIS A 187 7.08 -10.73 -4.63
CA HIS A 187 7.27 -10.62 -6.07
C HIS A 187 7.83 -9.24 -6.50
N SER A 188 7.35 -8.16 -5.89
CA SER A 188 7.71 -6.79 -6.25
C SER A 188 7.87 -5.93 -5.00
N ASN A 189 9.09 -5.85 -4.48
CA ASN A 189 9.42 -5.03 -3.33
C ASN A 189 10.85 -4.48 -3.42
N CYS A 190 11.12 -3.40 -2.75
CA CYS A 190 12.44 -2.81 -2.64
C CYS A 190 12.60 -1.95 -1.40
N SER A 191 13.84 -1.75 -0.99
CA SER A 191 14.20 -0.62 -0.13
C SER A 191 14.34 0.66 -0.95
N MET A 192 14.49 1.80 -0.27
CA MET A 192 14.76 3.07 -0.93
C MET A 192 16.12 3.04 -1.68
N LEU A 193 17.16 2.47 -1.06
CA LEU A 193 18.48 2.35 -1.70
C LEU A 193 18.44 1.44 -2.93
N GLU A 194 17.73 0.31 -2.87
CA GLU A 194 17.55 -0.58 -4.01
C GLU A 194 16.76 0.08 -5.13
N ALA A 195 15.74 0.89 -4.79
CA ALA A 195 14.98 1.64 -5.78
C ALA A 195 15.83 2.72 -6.48
N ILE A 196 16.73 3.39 -5.75
CA ILE A 196 17.69 4.34 -6.33
C ILE A 196 18.58 3.63 -7.35
N ASP A 197 19.20 2.50 -6.98
CA ASP A 197 20.05 1.73 -7.89
C ASP A 197 19.32 1.33 -9.18
N LEU A 198 18.08 0.87 -9.06
CA LEU A 198 17.24 0.47 -10.19
C LEU A 198 16.89 1.66 -11.09
N CYS A 199 16.47 2.80 -10.50
CA CYS A 199 16.19 4.01 -11.26
C CYS A 199 17.43 4.51 -12.04
N GLU A 200 18.60 4.51 -11.40
CA GLU A 200 19.87 4.86 -12.05
C GLU A 200 20.21 3.91 -13.18
N LYS A 201 20.06 2.60 -12.96
CA LYS A 201 20.33 1.57 -13.98
C LYS A 201 19.40 1.70 -15.19
N ILE A 202 18.09 1.90 -14.97
CA ILE A 202 17.10 2.00 -16.05
C ILE A 202 17.27 3.29 -16.84
N SER A 203 17.47 4.42 -16.16
CA SER A 203 17.58 5.73 -16.79
C SER A 203 18.95 6.03 -17.39
N GLY A 204 20.00 5.32 -16.95
CA GLY A 204 21.40 5.63 -17.28
C GLY A 204 21.90 6.92 -16.61
N LYS A 205 21.13 7.52 -15.69
CA LYS A 205 21.45 8.78 -15.03
C LYS A 205 21.70 8.56 -13.53
N LYS A 206 22.51 9.44 -12.93
CA LYS A 206 22.76 9.42 -11.48
C LYS A 206 21.78 10.33 -10.74
N LEU A 207 21.18 9.81 -9.66
CA LEU A 207 20.33 10.59 -8.77
C LEU A 207 21.17 11.48 -7.83
N ARG A 208 20.79 12.72 -7.72
CA ARG A 208 21.32 13.62 -6.68
C ARG A 208 20.42 13.50 -5.45
N TRP A 209 20.92 12.92 -4.38
CA TRP A 209 20.11 12.75 -3.18
C TRP A 209 20.88 13.10 -1.89
N SER A 210 20.12 13.42 -0.85
CA SER A 210 20.60 13.66 0.51
C SER A 210 19.82 12.80 1.50
N TYR A 211 20.44 12.51 2.64
CA TYR A 211 19.81 11.75 3.72
C TYR A 211 19.37 12.67 4.85
N GLU A 212 18.15 12.47 5.34
CA GLU A 212 17.57 13.14 6.49
C GLU A 212 17.32 12.10 7.59
N GLU A 213 17.85 12.34 8.80
CA GLU A 213 17.72 11.39 9.93
C GLU A 213 16.27 11.22 10.40
N ALA A 214 15.46 12.28 10.28
CA ALA A 214 14.07 12.28 10.72
C ALA A 214 13.21 11.31 9.92
N ASN A 215 12.49 10.41 10.61
CA ASN A 215 11.51 9.53 9.99
C ASN A 215 10.22 10.31 9.66
N ARG A 216 9.54 9.92 8.60
CA ARG A 216 8.19 10.43 8.31
C ARG A 216 7.19 9.82 9.28
N VAL A 217 6.21 10.62 9.72
CA VAL A 217 5.14 10.16 10.61
C VAL A 217 4.33 9.04 9.96
N GLY A 218 4.11 7.96 10.69
CA GLY A 218 3.33 6.80 10.23
C GLY A 218 4.04 5.97 9.16
N ASP A 219 5.35 6.10 9.01
CA ASP A 219 6.10 5.29 8.05
C ASP A 219 6.52 3.95 8.67
N HIS A 220 6.56 2.89 7.84
CA HIS A 220 6.99 1.57 8.27
C HIS A 220 8.47 1.36 7.95
N ILE A 221 9.20 0.63 8.81
CA ILE A 221 10.56 0.19 8.51
C ILE A 221 10.52 -0.90 7.45
N TRP A 222 9.57 -1.82 7.59
CA TRP A 222 9.39 -2.93 6.67
C TRP A 222 7.89 -3.18 6.45
N TRP A 223 7.48 -3.23 5.19
CA TRP A 223 6.15 -3.63 4.79
C TRP A 223 6.22 -4.45 3.51
N ILE A 224 5.83 -5.71 3.61
CA ILE A 224 5.56 -6.60 2.48
C ILE A 224 4.21 -7.25 2.76
N SER A 225 3.26 -7.13 1.84
CA SER A 225 1.92 -7.71 1.96
C SER A 225 1.97 -9.22 1.75
N ASP A 226 1.32 -9.99 2.60
CA ASP A 226 1.03 -11.40 2.31
C ASP A 226 -0.28 -11.49 1.52
N VAL A 227 -0.19 -11.86 0.27
CA VAL A 227 -1.35 -11.97 -0.65
C VAL A 227 -1.89 -13.39 -0.77
N ARG A 228 -1.35 -14.35 0.00
CA ARG A 228 -1.72 -15.77 -0.12
C ARG A 228 -3.18 -16.03 0.18
N LYS A 229 -3.80 -15.29 1.11
CA LYS A 229 -5.24 -15.38 1.36
C LYS A 229 -6.02 -15.04 0.10
N PHE A 230 -5.70 -13.92 -0.56
CA PHE A 230 -6.35 -13.52 -1.80
C PHE A 230 -6.14 -14.58 -2.90
N GLN A 231 -4.91 -15.03 -3.11
CA GLN A 231 -4.58 -16.05 -4.10
C GLN A 231 -5.28 -17.40 -3.85
N SER A 232 -5.51 -17.77 -2.58
CA SER A 232 -6.25 -18.99 -2.24
C SER A 232 -7.73 -18.91 -2.60
N HIS A 233 -8.32 -17.73 -2.49
CA HIS A 233 -9.71 -17.48 -2.87
C HIS A 233 -9.89 -17.24 -4.37
N TYR A 234 -8.86 -16.70 -5.04
CA TYR A 234 -8.84 -16.32 -6.45
C TYR A 234 -7.58 -16.89 -7.15
N PRO A 235 -7.50 -18.20 -7.35
CA PRO A 235 -6.27 -18.85 -7.86
C PRO A 235 -5.92 -18.47 -9.31
N GLY A 236 -6.87 -17.88 -10.05
CA GLY A 236 -6.65 -17.33 -11.38
C GLY A 236 -5.86 -16.02 -11.39
N TRP A 237 -5.86 -15.28 -10.30
CA TRP A 237 -5.13 -14.02 -10.19
C TRP A 237 -3.62 -14.26 -9.99
N LYS A 238 -2.82 -13.54 -10.76
CA LYS A 238 -1.33 -13.61 -10.72
C LYS A 238 -0.74 -12.24 -10.99
N PHE A 239 0.42 -11.98 -10.42
CA PHE A 239 1.23 -10.83 -10.79
C PHE A 239 1.66 -10.91 -12.26
N ARG A 240 1.53 -9.80 -12.98
CA ARG A 240 2.06 -9.62 -14.34
C ARG A 240 3.29 -8.73 -14.36
N TYR A 241 3.37 -7.78 -13.41
CA TYR A 241 4.42 -6.78 -13.35
C TYR A 241 5.28 -6.96 -12.10
N GLY A 242 6.58 -7.14 -12.30
CA GLY A 242 7.57 -7.04 -11.26
C GLY A 242 8.07 -5.61 -11.09
N LEU A 243 8.99 -5.41 -10.14
CA LEU A 243 9.51 -4.07 -9.84
C LEU A 243 10.24 -3.44 -11.03
N THR A 244 10.97 -4.23 -11.82
CA THR A 244 11.70 -3.74 -12.98
C THR A 244 10.76 -3.22 -14.05
N GLU A 245 9.75 -4.01 -14.42
CA GLU A 245 8.74 -3.63 -15.41
C GLU A 245 7.96 -2.38 -14.97
N ILE A 246 7.60 -2.29 -13.69
CA ILE A 246 6.96 -1.09 -13.12
C ILE A 246 7.84 0.15 -13.34
N LEU A 247 9.14 0.06 -13.03
CA LEU A 247 10.04 1.20 -13.17
C LEU A 247 10.34 1.54 -14.63
N GLU A 248 10.40 0.55 -15.53
CA GLU A 248 10.55 0.77 -16.96
C GLU A 248 9.33 1.51 -17.55
N GLU A 249 8.11 1.14 -17.17
CA GLU A 249 6.90 1.85 -17.61
C GLU A 249 6.84 3.28 -17.04
N ILE A 250 7.19 3.47 -15.77
CA ILE A 250 7.30 4.81 -15.18
C ILE A 250 8.34 5.65 -15.91
N TYR A 251 9.50 5.06 -16.22
CA TYR A 251 10.56 5.75 -16.98
C TYR A 251 10.08 6.17 -18.38
N ALA A 252 9.40 5.29 -19.09
CA ALA A 252 8.82 5.60 -20.40
C ALA A 252 7.80 6.76 -20.31
N ALA A 253 6.92 6.73 -19.31
CA ALA A 253 5.92 7.79 -19.08
C ALA A 253 6.53 9.14 -18.68
N VAL A 254 7.66 9.15 -17.97
CA VAL A 254 8.37 10.40 -17.58
C VAL A 254 9.11 11.03 -18.75
N ASN A 255 9.48 10.26 -19.77
CA ASN A 255 10.20 10.73 -20.96
C ASN A 255 9.29 11.01 -22.17
N SER A 256 8.00 10.69 -22.09
CA SER A 256 7.00 11.05 -23.09
C SER A 256 6.50 12.47 -22.91
#